data_78429771932d2ce24a1335fbe48993d1
#
_entry.id   78429771932d2ce24a1335fbe48993d1
#
_cell.length_a   1.000
_cell.length_b   1.000
_cell.length_c   1.000
_cell.angle_alpha   90.00
_cell.angle_beta   90.00
_cell.angle_gamma   90.00
#
_symmetry.space_group_name_H-M   'P 1'
#
loop_
_entity.id
_entity.type
_entity.pdbx_description
1 polymer ?
#
loop_
_entity_poly.entity_id
_entity_poly.type
_entity_poly.pdbx_seq_one_letter_code
_entity_poly.pdbx_strand_id
1 'polypeptide(L)'
;MADELPDLIAEHLDVLFCGINPGLTAAATGHHFAGRNNRFWRVIHLAGFTPMEISPHDDRELLLYGCGLTAVVKRATASAEQLSRAEFIAAAAAFEQKVACYGPRFVAFLGKAAYSALSGQREVAWGLQPGRMQGANVWVLPNPSGRNLAFGLDALVDAYRPLYLAATAARRHATQ
;
A
#
# COMPACT_ATOMS: atom_id res chain seq x y z
N MET A 1 -0.67 21.92 -13.90
CA MET A 1 -0.94 20.49 -14.08
C MET A 1 -0.91 19.87 -12.70
N ALA A 2 -1.93 19.12 -12.35
CA ALA A 2 -1.84 18.34 -11.11
C ALA A 2 -0.72 17.32 -11.30
N ASP A 3 0.35 17.44 -10.54
CA ASP A 3 1.45 16.49 -10.59
C ASP A 3 0.91 15.14 -10.09
N GLU A 4 0.80 14.19 -11.01
CA GLU A 4 0.37 12.84 -10.70
C GLU A 4 1.52 12.14 -9.96
N LEU A 5 1.27 11.62 -8.78
CA LEU A 5 2.27 10.88 -8.02
C LEU A 5 2.64 9.61 -8.79
N PRO A 6 3.89 9.42 -9.23
CA PRO A 6 4.26 8.24 -10.02
C PRO A 6 4.24 6.98 -9.16
N ASP A 7 3.82 5.87 -9.76
CA ASP A 7 3.97 4.57 -9.13
C ASP A 7 5.44 4.17 -8.98
N LEU A 8 5.77 3.50 -7.90
CA LEU A 8 7.04 2.80 -7.71
C LEU A 8 6.76 1.30 -7.87
N ILE A 9 6.88 0.79 -9.09
CA ILE A 9 6.43 -0.55 -9.42
C ILE A 9 7.43 -1.25 -10.36
N ALA A 10 7.58 -2.54 -10.17
CA ALA A 10 8.37 -3.45 -10.99
C ALA A 10 7.65 -4.79 -11.09
N GLU A 11 8.06 -5.61 -12.04
CA GLU A 11 7.52 -6.96 -12.19
C GLU A 11 7.91 -7.85 -11.00
N HIS A 12 6.98 -8.72 -10.61
CA HIS A 12 7.20 -9.78 -9.61
C HIS A 12 7.67 -9.29 -8.24
N LEU A 13 7.21 -8.12 -7.80
CA LEU A 13 7.45 -7.66 -6.44
C LEU A 13 6.90 -8.65 -5.41
N ASP A 14 7.56 -8.75 -4.26
CA ASP A 14 7.03 -9.51 -3.13
C ASP A 14 5.77 -8.85 -2.58
N VAL A 15 5.80 -7.52 -2.40
CA VAL A 15 4.66 -6.74 -1.90
C VAL A 15 4.49 -5.46 -2.69
N LEU A 16 3.28 -5.24 -3.18
CA LEU A 16 2.83 -3.94 -3.70
C LEU A 16 1.92 -3.30 -2.65
N PHE A 17 2.40 -2.26 -1.99
CA PHE A 17 1.59 -1.47 -1.07
C PHE A 17 0.70 -0.50 -1.85
N CYS A 18 -0.57 -0.50 -1.53
CA CYS A 18 -1.59 0.27 -2.24
C CYS A 18 -2.20 1.29 -1.30
N GLY A 19 -1.74 2.53 -1.42
CA GLY A 19 -2.35 3.67 -0.75
C GLY A 19 -3.76 3.92 -1.29
N ILE A 20 -4.57 4.63 -0.52
CA ILE A 20 -5.93 4.99 -0.93
C ILE A 20 -5.84 5.97 -2.10
N ASN A 21 -5.14 7.09 -1.88
CA ASN A 21 -4.83 8.12 -2.86
C ASN A 21 -3.65 8.99 -2.36
N PRO A 22 -3.01 9.77 -3.23
CA PRO A 22 -1.98 10.70 -2.79
C PRO A 22 -2.51 11.76 -1.83
N GLY A 23 -1.76 12.03 -0.76
CA GLY A 23 -1.94 13.26 0.00
C GLY A 23 -1.42 14.48 -0.77
N LEU A 24 -1.86 15.68 -0.41
CA LEU A 24 -1.45 16.91 -1.10
C LEU A 24 0.08 17.13 -1.08
N THR A 25 0.74 16.81 0.05
CA THR A 25 2.19 16.91 0.15
C THR A 25 2.90 15.92 -0.78
N ALA A 26 2.42 14.68 -0.84
CA ALA A 26 3.00 13.67 -1.72
C ALA A 26 2.86 14.06 -3.19
N ALA A 27 1.69 14.54 -3.59
CA ALA A 27 1.45 15.02 -4.95
C ALA A 27 2.32 16.23 -5.30
N ALA A 28 2.50 17.17 -4.36
CA ALA A 28 3.30 18.37 -4.57
C ALA A 28 4.80 18.10 -4.64
N THR A 29 5.29 17.10 -3.90
CA THR A 29 6.72 16.74 -3.84
C THR A 29 7.10 15.63 -4.81
N GLY A 30 6.14 14.87 -5.33
CA GLY A 30 6.38 13.69 -6.15
C GLY A 30 6.90 12.47 -5.37
N HIS A 31 6.80 12.49 -4.04
CA HIS A 31 7.29 11.43 -3.16
C HIS A 31 6.19 10.83 -2.30
N HIS A 32 6.14 9.51 -2.28
CA HIS A 32 5.13 8.77 -1.52
C HIS A 32 5.28 8.98 -0.01
N PHE A 33 4.15 9.18 0.67
CA PHE A 33 4.07 9.34 2.13
C PHE A 33 5.00 10.43 2.69
N ALA A 34 5.21 11.50 1.92
CA ALA A 34 6.06 12.62 2.29
C ALA A 34 5.45 13.56 3.34
N GLY A 35 4.18 13.38 3.68
CA GLY A 35 3.52 14.15 4.73
C GLY A 35 4.22 13.99 6.09
N ARG A 36 4.44 15.09 6.78
CA ARG A 36 5.21 15.15 8.04
C ARG A 36 4.77 14.15 9.11
N ASN A 37 3.48 13.86 9.18
CA ASN A 37 2.89 12.98 10.19
C ASN A 37 2.60 11.57 9.65
N ASN A 38 3.01 11.25 8.42
CA ASN A 38 2.84 9.91 7.88
C ASN A 38 3.88 8.97 8.47
N ARG A 39 3.43 7.80 8.93
CA ARG A 39 4.27 6.82 9.62
C ARG A 39 4.70 5.66 8.73
N PHE A 40 4.35 5.66 7.43
CA PHE A 40 4.61 4.53 6.54
C PHE A 40 6.07 4.07 6.56
N TRP A 41 7.01 4.96 6.29
CA TRP A 41 8.43 4.62 6.17
C TRP A 41 9.00 4.05 7.47
N ARG A 42 8.61 4.63 8.60
CA ARG A 42 9.00 4.14 9.92
C ARG A 42 8.39 2.78 10.23
N VAL A 43 7.10 2.59 9.92
CA VAL A 43 6.39 1.32 10.17
C VAL A 43 6.99 0.18 9.38
N ILE A 44 7.24 0.34 8.07
CA ILE A 44 7.81 -0.75 7.27
C ILE A 44 9.23 -1.10 7.68
N HIS A 45 10.04 -0.11 8.10
CA HIS A 45 11.35 -0.38 8.68
C HIS A 45 11.24 -1.22 9.97
N LEU A 46 10.46 -0.77 10.93
CA LEU A 46 10.29 -1.47 12.20
C LEU A 46 9.62 -2.84 12.06
N ALA A 47 8.78 -3.02 11.04
CA ALA A 47 8.17 -4.31 10.72
C ALA A 47 9.12 -5.30 10.03
N GLY A 48 10.27 -4.83 9.52
CA GLY A 48 11.32 -5.67 8.95
C GLY A 48 11.50 -5.59 7.43
N PHE A 49 10.70 -4.81 6.71
CA PHE A 49 10.76 -4.72 5.24
C PHE A 49 12.05 -4.09 4.72
N THR A 50 12.61 -3.14 5.48
CA THR A 50 13.84 -2.43 5.12
C THR A 50 14.84 -2.45 6.28
N PRO A 51 16.16 -2.51 6.01
CA PRO A 51 17.18 -2.53 7.05
C PRO A 51 17.34 -1.17 7.76
N MET A 52 16.84 -0.11 7.13
CA MET A 52 16.84 1.25 7.67
C MET A 52 15.55 1.98 7.29
N GLU A 53 15.23 3.05 8.01
CA GLU A 53 14.12 3.94 7.65
C GLU A 53 14.50 4.75 6.40
N ILE A 54 13.79 4.52 5.31
CA ILE A 54 14.00 5.25 4.05
C ILE A 54 13.38 6.64 4.15
N SER A 55 14.12 7.67 3.71
CA SER A 55 13.55 9.00 3.55
C SER A 55 12.54 9.02 2.40
N PRO A 56 11.41 9.74 2.50
CA PRO A 56 10.49 9.89 1.38
C PRO A 56 11.14 10.37 0.07
N HIS A 57 12.22 11.15 0.14
CA HIS A 57 12.97 11.60 -1.04
C HIS A 57 13.70 10.47 -1.76
N ASP A 58 14.00 9.40 -1.05
CA ASP A 58 14.68 8.21 -1.57
C ASP A 58 13.70 7.04 -1.77
N ASP A 59 12.42 7.33 -1.93
CA ASP A 59 11.32 6.36 -1.97
C ASP A 59 11.55 5.23 -3.00
N ARG A 60 12.25 5.50 -4.10
CA ARG A 60 12.59 4.50 -5.11
C ARG A 60 13.50 3.37 -4.60
N GLU A 61 14.22 3.58 -3.51
CA GLU A 61 15.04 2.54 -2.89
C GLU A 61 14.21 1.36 -2.40
N LEU A 62 12.92 1.57 -2.14
CA LEU A 62 12.01 0.51 -1.71
C LEU A 62 11.96 -0.66 -2.72
N LEU A 63 12.12 -0.38 -4.00
CA LEU A 63 12.17 -1.41 -5.05
C LEU A 63 13.33 -2.40 -4.86
N LEU A 64 14.44 -1.97 -4.28
CA LEU A 64 15.59 -2.84 -3.98
C LEU A 64 15.27 -3.94 -2.97
N TYR A 65 14.23 -3.74 -2.18
CA TYR A 65 13.76 -4.68 -1.15
C TYR A 65 12.55 -5.50 -1.60
N GLY A 66 12.26 -5.52 -2.90
CA GLY A 66 11.14 -6.27 -3.46
C GLY A 66 9.76 -5.69 -3.14
N CYS A 67 9.69 -4.44 -2.74
CA CYS A 67 8.46 -3.75 -2.42
C CYS A 67 8.22 -2.57 -3.36
N GLY A 68 6.95 -2.30 -3.64
CA GLY A 68 6.55 -1.16 -4.46
C GLY A 68 5.38 -0.40 -3.86
N LEU A 69 5.06 0.73 -4.49
CA LEU A 69 4.03 1.66 -4.04
C LEU A 69 3.15 2.09 -5.21
N THR A 70 1.85 2.06 -4.98
CA THR A 70 0.84 2.61 -5.88
C THR A 70 -0.31 3.21 -5.08
N ALA A 71 -1.18 3.95 -5.73
CA ALA A 71 -2.44 4.41 -5.16
C ALA A 71 -3.61 3.88 -5.98
N VAL A 72 -4.71 3.51 -5.32
CA VAL A 72 -5.91 3.02 -6.01
C VAL A 72 -6.58 4.15 -6.79
N VAL A 73 -6.76 5.30 -6.15
CA VAL A 73 -7.29 6.52 -6.78
C VAL A 73 -6.14 7.52 -6.97
N LYS A 74 -6.04 8.07 -8.17
CA LYS A 74 -4.94 9.00 -8.52
C LYS A 74 -5.14 10.42 -8.01
N ARG A 75 -6.38 10.85 -7.80
CA ARG A 75 -6.73 12.20 -7.36
C ARG A 75 -6.20 12.48 -5.95
N ALA A 76 -5.32 13.46 -5.82
CA ALA A 76 -4.81 13.91 -4.53
C ALA A 76 -5.88 14.63 -3.70
N THR A 77 -5.90 14.36 -2.40
CA THR A 77 -6.80 15.02 -1.44
C THR A 77 -6.10 15.33 -0.12
N ALA A 78 -6.65 16.26 0.64
CA ALA A 78 -6.17 16.55 2.00
C ALA A 78 -6.49 15.39 2.99
N SER A 79 -7.57 14.66 2.72
CA SER A 79 -8.02 13.52 3.52
C SER A 79 -8.68 12.48 2.62
N ALA A 80 -8.43 11.20 2.89
CA ALA A 80 -9.04 10.09 2.17
C ALA A 80 -10.58 10.08 2.25
N GLU A 81 -11.17 10.67 3.28
CA GLU A 81 -12.61 10.82 3.44
C GLU A 81 -13.27 11.69 2.37
N GLN A 82 -12.48 12.49 1.63
CA GLN A 82 -12.95 13.28 0.49
C GLN A 82 -13.20 12.45 -0.78
N LEU A 83 -12.81 11.17 -0.78
CA LEU A 83 -13.06 10.24 -1.87
C LEU A 83 -14.41 9.55 -1.70
N SER A 84 -15.14 9.43 -2.80
CA SER A 84 -16.39 8.68 -2.83
C SER A 84 -16.15 7.20 -3.15
N ARG A 85 -17.10 6.35 -2.76
CA ARG A 85 -17.11 4.94 -3.17
C ARG A 85 -17.12 4.79 -4.70
N ALA A 86 -17.81 5.69 -5.40
CA ALA A 86 -17.86 5.68 -6.87
C ALA A 86 -16.48 5.90 -7.51
N GLU A 87 -15.61 6.72 -6.91
CA GLU A 87 -14.24 6.92 -7.40
C GLU A 87 -13.41 5.65 -7.28
N PHE A 88 -13.54 4.89 -6.19
CA PHE A 88 -12.88 3.58 -6.05
C PHE A 88 -13.37 2.59 -7.10
N ILE A 89 -14.69 2.51 -7.31
CA ILE A 89 -15.28 1.60 -8.30
C ILE A 89 -14.82 1.98 -9.71
N ALA A 90 -14.77 3.28 -10.03
CA ALA A 90 -14.29 3.75 -11.33
C ALA A 90 -12.80 3.43 -11.56
N ALA A 91 -11.99 3.42 -10.51
CA ALA A 91 -10.57 3.10 -10.58
C ALA A 91 -10.28 1.58 -10.59
N ALA A 92 -11.25 0.74 -10.25
CA ALA A 92 -11.06 -0.69 -9.99
C ALA A 92 -10.46 -1.44 -11.20
N ALA A 93 -11.02 -1.27 -12.39
CA ALA A 93 -10.57 -2.00 -13.59
C ALA A 93 -9.11 -1.69 -13.94
N ALA A 94 -8.70 -0.42 -13.91
CA ALA A 94 -7.32 -0.01 -14.17
C ALA A 94 -6.36 -0.54 -13.10
N PHE A 95 -6.78 -0.54 -11.85
CA PHE A 95 -6.00 -1.07 -10.74
C PHE A 95 -5.79 -2.59 -10.85
N GLU A 96 -6.84 -3.34 -11.13
CA GLU A 96 -6.76 -4.79 -11.32
C GLU A 96 -5.89 -5.17 -12.53
N GLN A 97 -5.98 -4.40 -13.62
CA GLN A 97 -5.12 -4.58 -14.79
C GLN A 97 -3.64 -4.33 -14.44
N LYS A 98 -3.35 -3.33 -13.62
CA LYS A 98 -2.00 -3.07 -13.10
C LYS A 98 -1.48 -4.27 -12.31
N VAL A 99 -2.25 -4.81 -11.39
CA VAL A 99 -1.88 -6.00 -10.62
C VAL A 99 -1.63 -7.21 -11.52
N ALA A 100 -2.50 -7.43 -12.50
CA ALA A 100 -2.31 -8.52 -13.49
C ALA A 100 -1.03 -8.36 -14.29
N CYS A 101 -0.71 -7.13 -14.72
CA CYS A 101 0.46 -6.84 -15.55
C CYS A 101 1.78 -7.06 -14.79
N TYR A 102 1.87 -6.58 -13.56
CA TYR A 102 3.11 -6.63 -12.78
C TYR A 102 3.26 -7.88 -11.91
N GLY A 103 2.19 -8.61 -11.65
CA GLY A 103 2.21 -9.89 -10.94
C GLY A 103 2.86 -9.89 -9.56
N PRO A 104 2.55 -8.96 -8.65
CA PRO A 104 3.10 -9.00 -7.30
C PRO A 104 2.58 -10.23 -6.56
N ARG A 105 3.35 -10.75 -5.60
CA ARG A 105 2.91 -11.88 -4.77
C ARG A 105 1.83 -11.48 -3.77
N PHE A 106 1.99 -10.30 -3.18
CA PHE A 106 1.03 -9.71 -2.26
C PHE A 106 0.65 -8.30 -2.71
N VAL A 107 -0.63 -8.00 -2.61
CA VAL A 107 -1.18 -6.65 -2.73
C VAL A 107 -1.67 -6.24 -1.34
N ALA A 108 -1.10 -5.20 -0.77
CA ALA A 108 -1.40 -4.74 0.57
C ALA A 108 -2.13 -3.39 0.53
N PHE A 109 -3.43 -3.39 0.79
CA PHE A 109 -4.23 -2.18 0.88
C PHE A 109 -4.01 -1.47 2.21
N LEU A 110 -3.71 -0.18 2.15
CA LEU A 110 -3.54 0.66 3.34
C LEU A 110 -4.87 1.31 3.72
N GLY A 111 -5.68 0.57 4.46
CA GLY A 111 -7.03 0.92 4.88
C GLY A 111 -8.09 0.02 4.22
N LYS A 112 -9.25 -0.05 4.86
CA LYS A 112 -10.34 -0.92 4.43
C LYS A 112 -11.16 -0.36 3.27
N ALA A 113 -11.22 0.96 3.13
CA ALA A 113 -12.16 1.63 2.21
C ALA A 113 -11.98 1.20 0.75
N ALA A 114 -10.74 1.21 0.24
CA ALA A 114 -10.45 0.83 -1.13
C ALA A 114 -10.80 -0.65 -1.38
N TYR A 115 -10.33 -1.55 -0.53
CA TYR A 115 -10.60 -2.97 -0.69
C TYR A 115 -12.10 -3.29 -0.56
N SER A 116 -12.81 -2.69 0.38
CA SER A 116 -14.26 -2.83 0.52
C SER A 116 -14.99 -2.43 -0.77
N ALA A 117 -14.58 -1.32 -1.38
CA ALA A 117 -15.20 -0.85 -2.61
C ALA A 117 -14.89 -1.76 -3.80
N LEU A 118 -13.64 -2.24 -3.93
CA LEU A 118 -13.23 -3.10 -5.04
C LEU A 118 -13.81 -4.52 -4.93
N SER A 119 -13.85 -5.08 -3.72
CA SER A 119 -14.32 -6.44 -3.48
C SER A 119 -15.86 -6.56 -3.32
N GLY A 120 -16.53 -5.45 -3.10
CA GLY A 120 -17.96 -5.42 -2.78
C GLY A 120 -18.29 -5.87 -1.34
N GLN A 121 -17.29 -6.20 -0.54
CA GLN A 121 -17.46 -6.62 0.85
C GLN A 121 -17.74 -5.41 1.76
N ARG A 122 -18.79 -5.50 2.57
CA ARG A 122 -19.11 -4.45 3.54
C ARG A 122 -18.26 -4.53 4.81
N GLU A 123 -17.99 -5.75 5.26
CA GLU A 123 -17.17 -6.04 6.42
C GLU A 123 -15.84 -6.63 5.97
N VAL A 124 -14.76 -5.94 6.26
CA VAL A 124 -13.40 -6.33 5.90
C VAL A 124 -12.60 -6.51 7.18
N ALA A 125 -12.01 -7.70 7.35
CA ALA A 125 -11.07 -7.96 8.43
C ALA A 125 -9.70 -7.36 8.13
N TRP A 126 -8.92 -7.08 9.15
CA TRP A 126 -7.49 -6.79 9.01
C TRP A 126 -6.70 -8.06 8.66
N GLY A 127 -5.60 -7.91 7.96
CA GLY A 127 -4.70 -8.99 7.64
C GLY A 127 -4.99 -9.67 6.30
N LEU A 128 -4.59 -10.92 6.19
CA LEU A 128 -4.76 -11.73 4.98
C LEU A 128 -6.25 -11.95 4.67
N GLN A 129 -6.60 -11.67 3.42
CA GLN A 129 -7.96 -11.89 2.93
C GLN A 129 -8.10 -13.29 2.33
N PRO A 130 -9.31 -13.89 2.35
CA PRO A 130 -9.54 -15.23 1.82
C PRO A 130 -9.45 -15.31 0.29
N GLY A 131 -9.73 -14.17 -0.40
CA GLY A 131 -9.68 -14.08 -1.85
C GLY A 131 -8.34 -13.62 -2.39
N ARG A 132 -8.16 -13.79 -3.70
CA ARG A 132 -7.00 -13.28 -4.46
C ARG A 132 -7.45 -12.21 -5.45
N MET A 133 -6.53 -11.33 -5.81
CA MET A 133 -6.73 -10.33 -6.84
C MET A 133 -5.71 -10.55 -7.96
N GLN A 134 -6.20 -10.95 -9.13
CA GLN A 134 -5.35 -11.24 -10.31
C GLN A 134 -4.16 -12.17 -9.98
N GLY A 135 -4.40 -13.18 -9.16
CA GLY A 135 -3.38 -14.14 -8.69
C GLY A 135 -2.60 -13.71 -7.45
N ALA A 136 -2.59 -12.45 -7.08
CA ALA A 136 -1.92 -11.96 -5.88
C ALA A 136 -2.73 -12.28 -4.62
N ASN A 137 -2.03 -12.61 -3.53
CA ASN A 137 -2.64 -12.66 -2.21
C ASN A 137 -2.96 -11.23 -1.75
N VAL A 138 -4.11 -11.05 -1.12
CA VAL A 138 -4.56 -9.74 -0.67
C VAL A 138 -4.39 -9.60 0.84
N TRP A 139 -3.82 -8.48 1.26
CA TRP A 139 -3.67 -8.10 2.65
C TRP A 139 -4.28 -6.73 2.91
N VAL A 140 -4.95 -6.54 4.02
CA VAL A 140 -5.50 -5.24 4.42
C VAL A 140 -4.84 -4.80 5.71
N LEU A 141 -4.20 -3.65 5.65
CA LEU A 141 -3.42 -3.06 6.73
C LEU A 141 -4.05 -1.74 7.19
N PRO A 142 -3.91 -1.39 8.49
CA PRO A 142 -4.31 -0.07 8.95
C PRO A 142 -3.53 1.03 8.23
N ASN A 143 -4.21 2.11 7.89
CA ASN A 143 -3.59 3.25 7.22
C ASN A 143 -2.54 3.91 8.13
N PRO A 144 -1.30 4.13 7.65
CA PRO A 144 -0.23 4.74 8.44
C PRO A 144 -0.33 6.26 8.56
N SER A 145 -1.34 6.88 7.97
CA SER A 145 -1.59 8.32 8.11
C SER A 145 -1.63 8.76 9.57
N GLY A 146 -1.05 9.92 9.86
CA GLY A 146 -1.16 10.54 11.18
C GLY A 146 -2.59 10.89 11.60
N ARG A 147 -3.54 10.91 10.66
CA ARG A 147 -4.98 11.09 10.94
C ARG A 147 -5.64 9.83 11.50
N ASN A 148 -5.03 8.67 11.34
CA ASN A 148 -5.52 7.42 11.90
C ASN A 148 -5.14 7.31 13.38
N LEU A 149 -5.97 7.83 14.24
CA LEU A 149 -5.75 7.84 15.70
C LEU A 149 -6.08 6.50 16.35
N ALA A 150 -6.75 5.59 15.66
CA ALA A 150 -7.12 4.27 16.19
C ALA A 150 -5.89 3.34 16.35
N PHE A 151 -4.81 3.61 15.63
CA PHE A 151 -3.58 2.81 15.65
C PHE A 151 -2.38 3.69 16.02
N GLY A 152 -1.75 3.41 17.16
CA GLY A 152 -0.43 3.94 17.48
C GLY A 152 0.67 3.27 16.65
N LEU A 153 1.90 3.75 16.78
CA LEU A 153 3.04 3.22 16.02
C LEU A 153 3.24 1.72 16.25
N ASP A 154 3.23 1.27 17.49
CA ASP A 154 3.45 -0.15 17.83
C ASP A 154 2.34 -1.04 17.26
N ALA A 155 1.09 -0.60 17.33
CA ALA A 155 -0.04 -1.33 16.76
C ALA A 155 0.05 -1.42 15.22
N LEU A 156 0.54 -0.39 14.56
CA LEU A 156 0.81 -0.43 13.12
C LEU A 156 1.92 -1.44 12.80
N VAL A 157 3.03 -1.41 13.52
CA VAL A 157 4.14 -2.34 13.34
C VAL A 157 3.68 -3.79 13.53
N ASP A 158 2.90 -4.05 14.57
CA ASP A 158 2.34 -5.37 14.85
C ASP A 158 1.39 -5.87 13.76
N ALA A 159 0.65 -4.95 13.12
CA ALA A 159 -0.23 -5.28 11.99
C ALA A 159 0.55 -5.56 10.69
N TYR A 160 1.68 -4.88 10.45
CA TYR A 160 2.48 -5.01 9.22
C TYR A 160 3.45 -6.19 9.26
N ARG A 161 3.97 -6.52 10.43
CA ARG A 161 4.97 -7.59 10.58
C ARG A 161 4.52 -8.97 10.06
N PRO A 162 3.28 -9.44 10.27
CA PRO A 162 2.82 -10.70 9.71
C PRO A 162 2.89 -10.75 8.17
N LEU A 163 2.63 -9.64 7.49
CA LEU A 163 2.81 -9.54 6.03
C LEU A 163 4.28 -9.71 5.65
N TYR A 164 5.19 -9.04 6.34
CA TYR A 164 6.63 -9.21 6.11
C TYR A 164 7.05 -10.68 6.26
N LEU A 165 6.61 -11.35 7.30
CA LEU A 165 6.93 -12.76 7.54
C LEU A 165 6.35 -13.67 6.43
N ALA A 166 5.13 -13.43 5.99
CA ALA A 166 4.50 -14.15 4.90
C ALA A 166 5.23 -13.95 3.56
N ALA A 167 5.62 -12.72 3.24
CA ALA A 167 6.37 -12.39 2.03
C ALA A 167 7.76 -13.04 2.03
N THR A 168 8.45 -13.04 3.17
CA THR A 168 9.76 -13.67 3.33
C THR A 168 9.68 -15.19 3.20
N ALA A 169 8.67 -15.83 3.79
CA ALA A 169 8.43 -17.27 3.66
C ALA A 169 8.16 -17.67 2.19
N ALA A 170 7.31 -16.92 1.49
CA ALA A 170 7.00 -17.16 0.08
C ALA A 170 8.23 -17.03 -0.83
N ARG A 171 9.15 -16.11 -0.53
CA ARG A 171 10.41 -15.94 -1.27
C ARG A 171 11.31 -17.18 -1.14
N ARG A 172 11.42 -17.74 0.06
CA ARG A 172 12.23 -18.94 0.31
C ARG A 172 11.73 -20.16 -0.46
N HIS A 173 10.42 -20.34 -0.57
CA HIS A 173 9.83 -21.45 -1.32
C HIS A 173 9.99 -21.32 -2.85
N ALA A 174 10.13 -20.12 -3.37
CA ALA A 174 10.30 -19.89 -4.81
C ALA A 174 11.76 -20.12 -5.28
N THR A 175 12.71 -20.21 -4.35
CA THR A 175 14.15 -20.39 -4.65
C THR A 175 14.59 -21.88 -4.55
N GLN A 176 13.70 -22.79 -4.18
CA GLN A 176 13.87 -24.25 -4.15
C GLN A 176 13.24 -24.89 -5.38
#